data_c38cd5e35998a352458684d5ec1aa154
#
_entry.id   c38cd5e35998a352458684d5ec1aa154
#
_cell.length_a   1.000
_cell.length_b   1.000
_cell.length_c   1.000
_cell.angle_alpha   90.00
_cell.angle_beta   90.00
_cell.angle_gamma   90.00
#
_symmetry.space_group_name_H-M   'P 1'
#
loop_
_entity.id
_entity.type
_entity.pdbx_description
1 polymer ?
#
loop_
_entity_poly.entity_id
_entity_poly.type
_entity_poly.pdbx_seq_one_letter_code
_entity_poly.pdbx_strand_id
1 'polypeptide(L)'
;MRIIKRFSKTSFGQKFIGFLFYSITNFIYRSIQWTYLIESEKSDIFNNQKGMIFCCWHNRLFLGPHILPRNRTINALQSSHSDGMVTSTVFEFLGMSVILGSSNKGGMQAFRKMVKCMQLGESIAITPDGPRGPKEKVKDGIIKLAQITNSPIIPLVWSTKKFKIINSWDNFIIPIPFSKGVYSFGKPIYVKKRINNDEFEIYRQKLE
;
A
#
# COMPACT_ATOMS: atom_id res chain seq x y z
N MET A 1 -14.62 27.31 -14.66
CA MET A 1 -13.46 26.41 -14.83
C MET A 1 -12.15 26.92 -14.23
N ARG A 2 -11.74 28.21 -14.36
CA ARG A 2 -10.51 28.77 -13.75
C ARG A 2 -10.52 28.78 -12.20
N ILE A 3 -11.65 29.04 -11.55
CA ILE A 3 -11.78 29.11 -10.08
C ILE A 3 -11.57 27.72 -9.44
N ILE A 4 -12.17 26.66 -10.03
CA ILE A 4 -12.01 25.28 -9.55
C ILE A 4 -10.54 24.83 -9.66
N LYS A 5 -9.87 25.14 -10.79
CA LYS A 5 -8.43 24.86 -10.96
C LYS A 5 -7.53 25.62 -9.96
N ARG A 6 -7.94 26.84 -9.55
CA ARG A 6 -7.20 27.64 -8.56
C ARG A 6 -7.43 27.09 -7.15
N PHE A 7 -8.67 26.73 -6.83
CA PHE A 7 -9.02 26.10 -5.54
C PHE A 7 -8.31 24.76 -5.35
N SER A 8 -8.29 23.87 -6.36
CA SER A 8 -7.63 22.58 -6.28
C SER A 8 -6.10 22.66 -6.11
N LYS A 9 -5.50 23.83 -6.30
CA LYS A 9 -4.05 24.06 -6.07
C LYS A 9 -3.74 24.60 -4.68
N THR A 10 -4.73 25.04 -3.91
CA THR A 10 -4.52 25.48 -2.53
C THR A 10 -4.40 24.28 -1.59
N SER A 11 -3.64 24.42 -0.50
CA SER A 11 -3.53 23.37 0.53
C SER A 11 -4.89 22.97 1.08
N PHE A 12 -5.78 23.94 1.31
CA PHE A 12 -7.14 23.69 1.77
C PHE A 12 -7.95 22.91 0.71
N GLY A 13 -7.89 23.33 -0.55
CA GLY A 13 -8.61 22.66 -1.64
C GLY A 13 -8.15 21.21 -1.83
N GLN A 14 -6.86 20.95 -1.73
CA GLN A 14 -6.30 19.59 -1.82
C GLN A 14 -6.73 18.70 -0.66
N LYS A 15 -6.73 19.24 0.59
CA LYS A 15 -7.24 18.53 1.77
C LYS A 15 -8.75 18.25 1.64
N PHE A 16 -9.53 19.22 1.14
CA PHE A 16 -10.96 19.03 0.92
C PHE A 16 -11.24 17.95 -0.14
N ILE A 17 -10.52 17.96 -1.26
CA ILE A 17 -10.61 16.92 -2.29
C ILE A 17 -10.20 15.56 -1.71
N GLY A 18 -9.11 15.51 -0.93
CA GLY A 18 -8.68 14.30 -0.23
C GLY A 18 -9.73 13.75 0.73
N PHE A 19 -10.39 14.64 1.49
CA PHE A 19 -11.50 14.25 2.36
C PHE A 19 -12.69 13.68 1.58
N LEU A 20 -13.07 14.30 0.47
CA LEU A 20 -14.14 13.78 -0.39
C LEU A 20 -13.76 12.41 -0.96
N PHE A 21 -12.52 12.25 -1.42
CA PHE A 21 -12.03 10.99 -1.94
C PHE A 21 -12.01 9.90 -0.84
N TYR A 22 -11.52 10.23 0.36
CA TYR A 22 -11.61 9.34 1.52
C TYR A 22 -13.06 8.94 1.83
N SER A 23 -13.99 9.91 1.83
CA SER A 23 -15.40 9.66 2.12
C SER A 23 -16.04 8.69 1.11
N ILE A 24 -15.72 8.87 -0.17
CA ILE A 24 -16.19 7.98 -1.24
C ILE A 24 -15.58 6.57 -1.08
N THR A 25 -14.28 6.46 -0.91
CA THR A 25 -13.63 5.15 -0.75
C THR A 25 -14.07 4.43 0.52
N ASN A 26 -14.27 5.18 1.61
CA ASN A 26 -14.78 4.63 2.87
C ASN A 26 -16.24 4.18 2.76
N PHE A 27 -17.09 4.95 2.06
CA PHE A 27 -18.47 4.54 1.76
C PHE A 27 -18.48 3.25 0.94
N ILE A 28 -17.70 3.18 -0.13
CA ILE A 28 -17.63 1.99 -0.97
C ILE A 28 -17.12 0.80 -0.14
N TYR A 29 -16.05 0.97 0.63
CA TYR A 29 -15.51 -0.08 1.49
C TYR A 29 -16.56 -0.64 2.47
N ARG A 30 -17.31 0.25 3.15
CA ARG A 30 -18.34 -0.13 4.11
C ARG A 30 -19.58 -0.74 3.47
N SER A 31 -19.89 -0.41 2.22
CA SER A 31 -21.03 -0.97 1.48
C SER A 31 -20.79 -2.39 0.96
N ILE A 32 -19.53 -2.85 0.94
CA ILE A 32 -19.18 -4.19 0.48
C ILE A 32 -19.34 -5.20 1.61
N GLN A 33 -20.00 -6.33 1.30
CA GLN A 33 -20.06 -7.48 2.19
C GLN A 33 -18.76 -8.26 2.11
N TRP A 34 -17.86 -8.00 3.06
CA TRP A 34 -16.54 -8.59 3.08
C TRP A 34 -16.54 -9.98 3.71
N THR A 35 -15.83 -10.91 3.08
CA THR A 35 -15.40 -12.17 3.66
C THR A 35 -13.88 -12.11 3.84
N TYR A 36 -13.42 -12.33 5.05
CA TYR A 36 -12.00 -12.45 5.35
C TYR A 36 -11.59 -13.92 5.21
N LEU A 37 -10.64 -14.17 4.31
CA LEU A 37 -10.06 -15.50 4.16
C LEU A 37 -8.85 -15.59 5.09
N ILE A 38 -9.04 -16.24 6.25
CA ILE A 38 -7.99 -16.46 7.25
C ILE A 38 -7.39 -17.85 7.02
N GLU A 39 -6.06 -17.93 6.92
CA GLU A 39 -5.35 -19.11 7.39
C GLU A 39 -5.09 -18.92 8.89
N SER A 40 -5.47 -19.88 9.71
CA SER A 40 -5.53 -19.81 11.18
C SER A 40 -4.22 -19.43 11.90
N GLU A 41 -3.07 -19.59 11.25
CA GLU A 41 -1.74 -19.25 11.79
C GLU A 41 -1.40 -17.75 11.78
N LYS A 42 -2.26 -16.87 11.23
CA LYS A 42 -1.93 -15.47 10.96
C LYS A 42 -2.27 -14.51 12.09
N SER A 43 -3.18 -14.86 13.00
CA SER A 43 -3.55 -13.97 14.12
C SER A 43 -2.37 -13.66 15.03
N ASP A 44 -1.51 -14.64 15.29
CA ASP A 44 -0.39 -14.50 16.22
C ASP A 44 0.75 -13.65 15.65
N ILE A 45 0.95 -13.69 14.32
CA ILE A 45 1.97 -12.87 13.65
C ILE A 45 1.62 -11.38 13.78
N PHE A 46 0.34 -11.02 13.57
CA PHE A 46 -0.08 -9.63 13.70
C PHE A 46 0.02 -9.09 15.13
N ASN A 47 -0.06 -9.96 16.14
CA ASN A 47 0.01 -9.56 17.54
C ASN A 47 1.46 -9.50 18.06
N ASN A 48 2.32 -10.40 17.63
CA ASN A 48 3.65 -10.60 18.20
C ASN A 48 4.79 -9.95 17.41
N GLN A 49 4.61 -9.67 16.11
CA GLN A 49 5.64 -9.12 15.24
C GLN A 49 5.72 -7.60 15.31
N LYS A 50 6.87 -7.06 15.69
CA LYS A 50 7.20 -5.64 15.53
C LYS A 50 7.61 -5.38 14.08
N GLY A 51 7.05 -4.33 13.46
CA GLY A 51 7.39 -3.91 12.11
C GLY A 51 7.14 -4.98 11.03
N MET A 52 6.25 -4.69 10.10
CA MET A 52 5.92 -5.55 8.96
C MET A 52 5.91 -4.73 7.69
N ILE A 53 6.16 -5.36 6.55
CA ILE A 53 6.05 -4.74 5.24
C ILE A 53 4.78 -5.26 4.58
N PHE A 54 3.71 -4.49 4.64
CA PHE A 54 2.48 -4.78 3.90
C PHE A 54 2.66 -4.40 2.44
N CYS A 55 2.25 -5.26 1.54
CA CYS A 55 2.28 -4.94 0.12
C CYS A 55 1.03 -5.38 -0.62
N CYS A 56 0.61 -4.56 -1.56
CA CYS A 56 -0.41 -4.91 -2.56
C CYS A 56 -0.03 -4.29 -3.90
N TRP A 57 -0.53 -4.83 -4.99
CA TRP A 57 -0.31 -4.26 -6.31
C TRP A 57 -0.89 -2.86 -6.42
N HIS A 58 -0.28 -2.01 -7.24
CA HIS A 58 -0.71 -0.63 -7.44
C HIS A 58 -2.17 -0.54 -7.90
N ASN A 59 -2.61 -1.47 -8.73
CA ASN A 59 -4.00 -1.55 -9.20
C ASN A 59 -5.03 -1.86 -8.09
N ARG A 60 -4.60 -2.24 -6.90
CA ARG A 60 -5.43 -2.54 -5.72
C ARG A 60 -5.46 -1.40 -4.69
N LEU A 61 -4.82 -0.26 -4.98
CA LEU A 61 -4.72 0.84 -4.03
C LEU A 61 -6.07 1.47 -3.66
N PHE A 62 -7.12 1.30 -4.46
CA PHE A 62 -8.41 1.93 -4.18
C PHE A 62 -8.98 1.56 -2.81
N LEU A 63 -8.91 0.28 -2.41
CA LEU A 63 -9.35 -0.20 -1.10
C LEU A 63 -8.24 -0.84 -0.25
N GLY A 64 -7.07 -1.10 -0.81
CA GLY A 64 -5.94 -1.69 -0.08
C GLY A 64 -5.66 -1.01 1.26
N PRO A 65 -5.57 0.33 1.34
CA PRO A 65 -5.35 1.06 2.58
C PRO A 65 -6.47 0.89 3.62
N HIS A 66 -7.72 0.65 3.21
CA HIS A 66 -8.84 0.44 4.12
C HIS A 66 -8.79 -0.90 4.85
N ILE A 67 -8.12 -1.90 4.25
CA ILE A 67 -8.03 -3.27 4.76
C ILE A 67 -6.86 -3.44 5.75
N LEU A 68 -5.89 -2.54 5.72
CA LEU A 68 -4.73 -2.60 6.61
C LEU A 68 -5.12 -2.53 8.09
N PRO A 69 -4.41 -3.23 8.99
CA PRO A 69 -4.74 -3.27 10.41
C PRO A 69 -4.60 -1.89 11.06
N ARG A 70 -5.55 -1.53 11.94
CA ARG A 70 -5.60 -0.22 12.61
C ARG A 70 -4.91 -0.20 13.98
N ASN A 71 -4.54 -1.34 14.50
CA ASN A 71 -3.91 -1.49 15.82
C ASN A 71 -2.39 -1.29 15.80
N ARG A 72 -1.84 -0.75 14.71
CA ARG A 72 -0.40 -0.49 14.58
C ARG A 72 -0.11 0.74 13.73
N THR A 73 1.04 1.37 13.97
CA THR A 73 1.53 2.49 13.16
C THR A 73 1.99 1.99 11.81
N ILE A 74 1.38 2.49 10.74
CA ILE A 74 1.72 2.16 9.35
C ILE A 74 2.13 3.42 8.60
N ASN A 75 3.28 3.35 7.93
CA ASN A 75 3.78 4.41 7.07
C ASN A 75 3.65 3.97 5.60
N ALA A 76 2.86 4.70 4.82
CA ALA A 76 2.68 4.41 3.39
C ALA A 76 3.79 5.08 2.56
N LEU A 77 4.46 4.30 1.70
CA LEU A 77 5.38 4.87 0.72
C LEU A 77 4.58 5.48 -0.43
N GLN A 78 4.82 6.76 -0.69
CA GLN A 78 4.12 7.51 -1.73
C GLN A 78 5.08 8.28 -2.61
N SER A 79 4.74 8.39 -3.90
CA SER A 79 5.48 9.24 -4.85
C SER A 79 5.31 10.72 -4.52
N SER A 80 6.39 11.50 -4.69
CA SER A 80 6.44 12.96 -4.44
C SER A 80 5.82 13.82 -5.55
N HIS A 81 4.96 13.25 -6.42
CA HIS A 81 4.29 14.02 -7.48
C HIS A 81 3.11 14.86 -6.95
N SER A 82 2.67 15.85 -7.76
CA SER A 82 1.70 16.89 -7.40
C SER A 82 0.34 16.41 -6.86
N ASP A 83 -0.07 15.19 -7.20
CA ASP A 83 -1.32 14.60 -6.72
C ASP A 83 -1.15 13.94 -5.33
N GLY A 84 0.07 14.01 -4.81
CA GLY A 84 0.46 13.36 -3.55
C GLY A 84 -0.29 13.90 -2.33
N MET A 85 -0.70 15.17 -2.32
CA MET A 85 -1.39 15.73 -1.16
C MET A 85 -2.81 15.18 -0.99
N VAL A 86 -3.52 14.91 -2.08
CA VAL A 86 -4.86 14.30 -2.05
C VAL A 86 -4.78 12.89 -1.46
N THR A 87 -3.85 12.07 -1.97
CA THR A 87 -3.66 10.70 -1.48
C THR A 87 -3.05 10.67 -0.07
N SER A 88 -2.15 11.61 0.28
CA SER A 88 -1.66 11.75 1.66
C SER A 88 -2.79 12.01 2.64
N THR A 89 -3.73 12.90 2.27
CA THR A 89 -4.91 13.19 3.10
C THR A 89 -5.77 11.95 3.32
N VAL A 90 -5.95 11.10 2.29
CA VAL A 90 -6.65 9.82 2.45
C VAL A 90 -5.94 8.92 3.46
N PHE A 91 -4.61 8.78 3.38
CA PHE A 91 -3.83 7.99 4.33
C PHE A 91 -3.93 8.55 5.75
N GLU A 92 -3.86 9.88 5.92
CA GLU A 92 -4.03 10.55 7.22
C GLU A 92 -5.39 10.22 7.86
N PHE A 93 -6.49 10.32 7.10
CA PHE A 93 -7.84 9.93 7.57
C PHE A 93 -7.97 8.45 7.89
N LEU A 94 -7.14 7.62 7.29
CA LEU A 94 -7.01 6.21 7.59
C LEU A 94 -6.07 5.92 8.78
N GLY A 95 -5.53 6.96 9.43
CA GLY A 95 -4.60 6.83 10.57
C GLY A 95 -3.20 6.37 10.17
N MET A 96 -2.80 6.59 8.93
CA MET A 96 -1.49 6.23 8.40
C MET A 96 -0.61 7.47 8.24
N SER A 97 0.69 7.32 8.43
CA SER A 97 1.68 8.33 8.06
C SER A 97 2.18 8.12 6.63
N VAL A 98 2.80 9.16 6.02
CA VAL A 98 3.30 9.09 4.65
C VAL A 98 4.80 9.32 4.60
N ILE A 99 5.49 8.46 3.85
CA ILE A 99 6.89 8.62 3.47
C ILE A 99 6.94 8.98 1.99
N LEU A 100 7.38 10.21 1.68
CA LEU A 100 7.49 10.68 0.31
C LEU A 100 8.79 10.21 -0.34
N GLY A 101 8.68 9.58 -1.51
CA GLY A 101 9.79 9.17 -2.35
C GLY A 101 9.39 8.11 -3.38
N SER A 102 10.23 7.98 -4.41
CA SER A 102 10.07 6.95 -5.42
C SER A 102 11.43 6.51 -5.93
N SER A 103 11.49 5.42 -6.70
CA SER A 103 12.75 4.90 -7.27
C SER A 103 13.58 5.96 -8.02
N ASN A 104 12.94 6.98 -8.57
CA ASN A 104 13.60 7.99 -9.41
C ASN A 104 13.86 9.33 -8.71
N LYS A 105 13.12 9.66 -7.64
CA LYS A 105 13.27 10.93 -6.93
C LYS A 105 13.11 10.72 -5.43
N GLY A 106 14.18 11.00 -4.68
CA GLY A 106 14.19 10.84 -3.23
C GLY A 106 14.14 9.39 -2.72
N GLY A 107 14.35 8.40 -3.60
CA GLY A 107 14.22 6.98 -3.26
C GLY A 107 15.14 6.53 -2.13
N MET A 108 16.39 6.97 -2.14
CA MET A 108 17.35 6.63 -1.08
C MET A 108 16.98 7.24 0.27
N GLN A 109 16.48 8.50 0.27
CA GLN A 109 16.02 9.14 1.52
C GLN A 109 14.77 8.44 2.07
N ALA A 110 13.80 8.13 1.18
CA ALA A 110 12.61 7.37 1.56
C ALA A 110 12.98 5.99 2.10
N PHE A 111 13.91 5.31 1.46
CA PHE A 111 14.39 4.00 1.89
C PHE A 111 15.01 4.06 3.30
N ARG A 112 15.91 5.02 3.56
CA ARG A 112 16.50 5.25 4.89
C ARG A 112 15.41 5.54 5.95
N LYS A 113 14.39 6.33 5.59
CA LYS A 113 13.27 6.65 6.48
C LYS A 113 12.44 5.40 6.79
N MET A 114 12.15 4.56 5.78
CA MET A 114 11.46 3.29 5.99
C MET A 114 12.23 2.36 6.94
N VAL A 115 13.54 2.23 6.74
CA VAL A 115 14.40 1.43 7.65
C VAL A 115 14.30 1.97 9.08
N LYS A 116 14.39 3.30 9.28
CA LYS A 116 14.28 3.92 10.61
C LYS A 116 12.91 3.66 11.26
N CYS A 117 11.81 3.81 10.54
CA CYS A 117 10.47 3.51 11.05
C CYS A 117 10.37 2.03 11.50
N MET A 118 10.89 1.12 10.69
CA MET A 118 10.86 -0.31 11.03
C MET A 118 11.73 -0.66 12.24
N GLN A 119 12.86 0.02 12.43
CA GLN A 119 13.68 -0.12 13.65
C GLN A 119 12.95 0.34 14.92
N LEU A 120 12.01 1.30 14.79
CA LEU A 120 11.13 1.74 15.87
C LEU A 120 9.92 0.78 16.08
N GLY A 121 9.81 -0.30 15.32
CA GLY A 121 8.72 -1.26 15.39
C GLY A 121 7.48 -0.86 14.58
N GLU A 122 7.54 0.22 13.80
CA GLU A 122 6.47 0.64 12.92
C GLU A 122 6.44 -0.21 11.63
N SER A 123 5.30 -0.26 10.98
CA SER A 123 5.10 -1.00 9.73
C SER A 123 5.15 -0.09 8.50
N ILE A 124 5.46 -0.67 7.35
CA ILE A 124 5.48 0.01 6.06
C ILE A 124 4.41 -0.58 5.15
N ALA A 125 3.69 0.26 4.41
CA ALA A 125 2.83 -0.15 3.30
C ALA A 125 3.44 0.32 1.97
N ILE A 126 3.61 -0.59 1.02
CA ILE A 126 4.28 -0.33 -0.25
C ILE A 126 3.62 -1.08 -1.40
N THR A 127 3.56 -0.44 -2.58
CA THR A 127 3.21 -1.13 -3.83
C THR A 127 4.50 -1.60 -4.51
N PRO A 128 4.72 -2.92 -4.63
CA PRO A 128 6.01 -3.44 -5.08
C PRO A 128 6.31 -3.14 -6.55
N ASP A 129 5.29 -2.97 -7.39
CA ASP A 129 5.40 -2.54 -8.79
C ASP A 129 5.63 -1.03 -8.94
N GLY A 130 5.31 -0.24 -7.90
CA GLY A 130 5.50 1.20 -7.87
C GLY A 130 4.59 1.96 -8.86
N PRO A 131 4.66 3.31 -8.88
CA PRO A 131 3.71 4.15 -9.61
C PRO A 131 3.87 4.16 -11.14
N ARG A 132 4.91 3.52 -11.67
CA ARG A 132 5.22 3.51 -13.10
C ARG A 132 5.31 2.10 -13.68
N GLY A 133 5.05 1.08 -12.88
CA GLY A 133 5.15 -0.31 -13.29
C GLY A 133 6.57 -0.78 -13.67
N PRO A 134 6.65 -1.80 -14.47
CA PRO A 134 5.53 -2.49 -15.14
C PRO A 134 4.56 -3.16 -14.17
N LYS A 135 3.32 -3.35 -14.61
CA LYS A 135 2.22 -3.93 -13.84
C LYS A 135 2.63 -5.28 -13.24
N GLU A 136 2.36 -5.42 -11.95
CA GLU A 136 2.56 -6.67 -11.21
C GLU A 136 3.99 -7.24 -11.34
N LYS A 137 5.00 -6.33 -11.43
CA LYS A 137 6.42 -6.68 -11.41
C LYS A 137 7.10 -6.08 -10.18
N VAL A 138 7.69 -6.96 -9.38
CA VAL A 138 8.31 -6.58 -8.11
C VAL A 138 9.61 -5.83 -8.33
N LYS A 139 9.73 -4.65 -7.72
CA LYS A 139 10.98 -3.88 -7.66
C LYS A 139 11.83 -4.30 -6.47
N ASP A 140 13.14 -4.19 -6.61
CA ASP A 140 14.14 -4.61 -5.62
C ASP A 140 13.92 -4.02 -4.22
N GLY A 141 13.36 -2.81 -4.14
CA GLY A 141 13.28 -2.05 -2.90
C GLY A 141 12.59 -2.77 -1.77
N ILE A 142 11.53 -3.53 -2.04
CA ILE A 142 10.78 -4.25 -1.00
C ILE A 142 11.58 -5.42 -0.44
N ILE A 143 12.28 -6.18 -1.29
CA ILE A 143 13.12 -7.32 -0.89
C ILE A 143 14.32 -6.82 -0.08
N LYS A 144 14.99 -5.74 -0.55
CA LYS A 144 16.10 -5.10 0.16
C LYS A 144 15.67 -4.54 1.53
N LEU A 145 14.47 -3.96 1.61
CA LEU A 145 13.92 -3.47 2.88
C LEU A 145 13.73 -4.63 3.87
N ALA A 146 13.09 -5.71 3.44
CA ALA A 146 12.87 -6.90 4.26
C ALA A 146 14.19 -7.53 4.72
N GLN A 147 15.19 -7.61 3.82
CA GLN A 147 16.53 -8.15 4.11
C GLN A 147 17.23 -7.33 5.20
N ILE A 148 17.25 -5.99 5.08
CA ILE A 148 17.96 -5.09 6.01
C ILE A 148 17.27 -5.05 7.37
N THR A 149 15.93 -5.02 7.38
CA THR A 149 15.15 -4.88 8.62
C THR A 149 14.84 -6.21 9.28
N ASN A 150 15.12 -7.33 8.62
CA ASN A 150 14.76 -8.68 9.07
C ASN A 150 13.26 -8.80 9.39
N SER A 151 12.43 -8.10 8.64
CA SER A 151 10.98 -8.02 8.82
C SER A 151 10.25 -8.78 7.72
N PRO A 152 9.10 -9.41 8.01
CA PRO A 152 8.35 -10.15 7.02
C PRO A 152 7.66 -9.21 6.03
N ILE A 153 7.59 -9.66 4.78
CA ILE A 153 6.69 -9.08 3.78
C ILE A 153 5.36 -9.81 3.87
N ILE A 154 4.28 -9.06 4.00
CA ILE A 154 2.91 -9.56 4.10
C ILE A 154 2.14 -9.12 2.85
N PRO A 155 1.94 -9.98 1.88
CA PRO A 155 1.10 -9.68 0.73
C PRO A 155 -0.36 -9.48 1.16
N LEU A 156 -1.00 -8.45 0.61
CA LEU A 156 -2.40 -8.16 0.79
C LEU A 156 -3.10 -8.22 -0.57
N VAL A 157 -4.19 -8.94 -0.64
CA VAL A 157 -5.04 -9.02 -1.82
C VAL A 157 -6.49 -8.80 -1.46
N TRP A 158 -7.22 -8.15 -2.34
CA TRP A 158 -8.68 -8.05 -2.28
C TRP A 158 -9.29 -8.18 -3.66
N SER A 159 -10.53 -8.63 -3.70
CA SER A 159 -11.34 -8.68 -4.92
C SER A 159 -12.81 -8.47 -4.59
N THR A 160 -13.59 -8.00 -5.55
CA THR A 160 -15.04 -7.85 -5.42
C THR A 160 -15.74 -8.47 -6.64
N LYS A 161 -16.96 -8.95 -6.42
CA LYS A 161 -17.75 -9.57 -7.51
C LYS A 161 -18.07 -8.57 -8.62
N LYS A 162 -18.28 -7.28 -8.26
CA LYS A 162 -18.58 -6.21 -9.22
C LYS A 162 -17.51 -5.13 -9.13
N PHE A 163 -16.86 -4.84 -10.24
CA PHE A 163 -15.82 -3.83 -10.35
C PHE A 163 -15.75 -3.25 -11.77
N LYS A 164 -15.08 -2.12 -11.90
CA LYS A 164 -14.66 -1.53 -13.18
C LYS A 164 -13.15 -1.52 -13.27
N ILE A 165 -12.62 -1.79 -14.46
CA ILE A 165 -11.20 -1.65 -14.76
C ILE A 165 -11.02 -0.34 -15.51
N ILE A 166 -10.09 0.51 -15.06
CA ILE A 166 -9.67 1.70 -15.78
C ILE A 166 -8.54 1.31 -16.73
N ASN A 167 -8.62 1.79 -17.96
CA ASN A 167 -7.57 1.60 -18.95
C ASN A 167 -6.35 2.50 -18.60
N SER A 168 -5.55 2.04 -17.64
CA SER A 168 -4.30 2.63 -17.18
C SER A 168 -3.18 1.60 -17.31
N TRP A 169 -1.92 2.00 -17.11
CA TRP A 169 -0.76 1.10 -17.22
C TRP A 169 -0.88 -0.15 -16.32
N ASP A 170 -1.57 -0.02 -15.18
CA ASP A 170 -1.77 -1.07 -14.17
C ASP A 170 -3.13 -1.77 -14.27
N ASN A 171 -4.05 -1.30 -15.12
CA ASN A 171 -5.45 -1.73 -15.14
C ASN A 171 -6.12 -1.54 -13.78
N PHE A 172 -6.12 -0.31 -13.29
CA PHE A 172 -6.59 0.08 -11.97
C PHE A 172 -8.04 -0.36 -11.71
N ILE A 173 -8.30 -0.95 -10.53
CA ILE A 173 -9.59 -1.58 -10.21
C ILE A 173 -10.38 -0.69 -9.26
N ILE A 174 -11.59 -0.33 -9.70
CA ILE A 174 -12.58 0.39 -8.90
C ILE A 174 -13.72 -0.55 -8.56
N PRO A 175 -13.93 -0.90 -7.29
CA PRO A 175 -15.04 -1.74 -6.86
C PRO A 175 -16.35 -0.96 -6.95
N ILE A 176 -17.46 -1.69 -7.23
CA ILE A 176 -18.80 -1.14 -7.24
C ILE A 176 -19.41 -1.29 -5.85
N PRO A 177 -20.08 -0.26 -5.29
CA PRO A 177 -20.79 -0.33 -4.01
C PRO A 177 -21.78 -1.49 -3.94
N PHE A 178 -22.11 -1.92 -2.73
CA PHE A 178 -23.09 -3.01 -2.45
C PHE A 178 -22.73 -4.34 -3.12
N SER A 179 -21.45 -4.58 -3.37
CA SER A 179 -20.93 -5.84 -3.89
C SER A 179 -20.58 -6.81 -2.76
N LYS A 180 -20.34 -8.08 -3.11
CA LYS A 180 -19.62 -9.03 -2.25
C LYS A 180 -18.15 -8.94 -2.54
N GLY A 181 -17.31 -8.99 -1.52
CA GLY A 181 -15.87 -8.92 -1.64
C GLY A 181 -15.16 -9.91 -0.73
N VAL A 182 -13.94 -10.23 -1.08
CA VAL A 182 -13.03 -11.04 -0.28
C VAL A 182 -11.71 -10.29 -0.13
N TYR A 183 -11.07 -10.45 1.02
CA TYR A 183 -9.68 -10.03 1.19
C TYR A 183 -8.90 -11.05 2.01
N SER A 184 -7.61 -11.09 1.79
CA SER A 184 -6.70 -11.98 2.49
C SER A 184 -5.33 -11.35 2.63
N PHE A 185 -4.64 -11.72 3.71
CA PHE A 185 -3.21 -11.52 3.83
C PHE A 185 -2.51 -12.83 3.46
N GLY A 186 -1.52 -12.78 2.60
CA GLY A 186 -0.71 -13.92 2.20
C GLY A 186 0.19 -14.41 3.34
N LYS A 187 0.85 -15.56 3.15
CA LYS A 187 1.85 -16.07 4.10
C LYS A 187 3.00 -15.07 4.22
N PRO A 188 3.52 -14.84 5.45
CA PRO A 188 4.68 -13.98 5.65
C PRO A 188 5.90 -14.50 4.88
N ILE A 189 6.57 -13.61 4.16
CA ILE A 189 7.78 -13.92 3.42
C ILE A 189 8.96 -13.32 4.18
N TYR A 190 9.79 -14.16 4.77
CA TYR A 190 11.03 -13.77 5.44
C TYR A 190 12.19 -13.85 4.47
N VAL A 191 12.92 -12.75 4.30
CA VAL A 191 14.10 -12.68 3.44
C VAL A 191 15.34 -12.89 4.29
N LYS A 192 16.22 -13.82 3.88
CA LYS A 192 17.49 -14.07 4.56
C LYS A 192 18.40 -12.84 4.51
N LYS A 193 19.25 -12.64 5.54
CA LYS A 193 20.18 -11.50 5.61
C LYS A 193 21.22 -11.49 4.48
N ARG A 194 21.69 -12.66 4.06
CA ARG A 194 22.62 -12.82 2.94
C ARG A 194 21.99 -13.70 1.89
N ILE A 195 21.83 -13.17 0.69
CA ILE A 195 21.27 -13.86 -0.45
C ILE A 195 22.11 -13.52 -1.69
N ASN A 196 22.25 -14.47 -2.59
CA ASN A 196 22.81 -14.26 -3.91
C ASN A 196 21.73 -13.76 -4.90
N ASN A 197 22.11 -13.53 -6.15
CA ASN A 197 21.17 -13.03 -7.18
C ASN A 197 20.04 -14.03 -7.48
N ASP A 198 20.34 -15.33 -7.47
CA ASP A 198 19.34 -16.37 -7.77
C ASP A 198 18.31 -16.45 -6.61
N GLU A 199 18.78 -16.42 -5.36
CA GLU A 199 17.89 -16.37 -4.19
C GLU A 199 17.05 -15.08 -4.18
N PHE A 200 17.62 -13.96 -4.62
CA PHE A 200 16.88 -12.69 -4.75
C PHE A 200 15.73 -12.83 -5.74
N GLU A 201 15.98 -13.47 -6.88
CA GLU A 201 14.96 -13.70 -7.89
C GLU A 201 13.88 -14.67 -7.41
N ILE A 202 14.23 -15.69 -6.62
CA ILE A 202 13.24 -16.57 -5.98
C ILE A 202 12.29 -15.78 -5.07
N TYR A 203 12.81 -14.82 -4.27
CA TYR A 203 11.94 -13.97 -3.45
C TYR A 203 11.05 -13.05 -4.29
N ARG A 204 11.57 -12.53 -5.41
CA ARG A 204 10.77 -11.75 -6.36
C ARG A 204 9.61 -12.56 -6.90
N GLN A 205 9.87 -13.76 -7.41
CA GLN A 205 8.85 -14.66 -7.95
C GLN A 205 7.82 -15.10 -6.91
N LYS A 206 8.21 -15.27 -5.65
CA LYS A 206 7.27 -15.56 -4.55
C LYS A 206 6.28 -14.42 -4.27
N LEU A 207 6.64 -13.19 -4.62
CA LEU A 207 5.79 -12.02 -4.46
C LEU A 207 4.92 -11.78 -5.69
N GLU A 208 5.37 -12.16 -6.89
CA GLU A 208 4.63 -12.11 -8.16
C GLU A 208 3.62 -13.24 -8.28
#